data_2578907999481f9beb08cd7680fa78f1
#
_entry.id   2578907999481f9beb08cd7680fa78f1
#
_cell.length_a   1.000
_cell.length_b   1.000
_cell.length_c   1.000
_cell.angle_alpha   90.00
_cell.angle_beta   90.00
_cell.angle_gamma   90.00
#
_symmetry.space_group_name_H-M   'P 1'
#
loop_
_entity.id
_entity.type
_entity.pdbx_description
1 polymer ?
#
loop_
_entity_poly.entity_id
_entity_poly.type
_entity_poly.pdbx_seq_one_letter_code
_entity_poly.pdbx_strand_id
1 'polypeptide(L)'
;VPYPSKYAFLNCKVVPTPFIHILNRVFIVQVDSEEGVKTILLSPSDAEANAETPYFKKMIDRAGPLKELVRKFIAPEINTVEDCLQQVGLTPEDVDYISYDHLHTQDIRRWLGDANTPGLFPNAKLLVMKEEWTAANFLMPPQFDWYCPNGLAGVPEDRIIQLEGDVMIGKGLALIRTPGHTVGNHSFVAHTPEGLKVTSENGVGPDCYAPEHSRIPGLQANSHLW
;
A
#
# COMPACT_ATOMS: atom_id res chain seq x y z
N VAL A 1 -11.78 -4.10 1.00
CA VAL A 1 -12.33 -3.52 -0.24
C VAL A 1 -12.62 -4.64 -1.22
N PRO A 2 -13.81 -4.68 -1.88
CA PRO A 2 -14.08 -5.67 -2.93
C PRO A 2 -13.22 -5.37 -4.17
N TYR A 3 -12.57 -6.39 -4.67
CA TYR A 3 -11.73 -6.32 -5.87
C TYR A 3 -12.19 -7.38 -6.88
N PRO A 4 -12.32 -7.04 -8.17
CA PRO A 4 -12.77 -8.00 -9.17
C PRO A 4 -11.85 -9.21 -9.26
N SER A 5 -12.40 -10.39 -9.01
CA SER A 5 -11.60 -11.63 -8.99
C SER A 5 -10.91 -11.92 -10.32
N LYS A 6 -11.51 -11.48 -11.43
CA LYS A 6 -10.90 -11.62 -12.78
C LYS A 6 -9.56 -10.89 -12.91
N TYR A 7 -9.37 -9.76 -12.21
CA TYR A 7 -8.11 -9.04 -12.21
C TYR A 7 -7.12 -9.67 -11.25
N ALA A 8 -7.59 -10.04 -10.04
CA ALA A 8 -6.73 -10.68 -9.05
C ALA A 8 -6.12 -12.00 -9.51
N PHE A 9 -6.82 -12.73 -10.38
CA PHE A 9 -6.41 -14.06 -10.86
C PHE A 9 -6.25 -14.13 -12.39
N LEU A 10 -6.04 -13.00 -13.05
CA LEU A 10 -5.75 -12.89 -14.49
C LEU A 10 -6.73 -13.69 -15.37
N ASN A 11 -8.01 -13.71 -15.00
CA ASN A 11 -9.07 -14.49 -15.64
C ASN A 11 -8.93 -16.03 -15.56
N CYS A 12 -7.93 -16.55 -14.81
CA CYS A 12 -7.67 -18.00 -14.72
C CYS A 12 -8.58 -18.73 -13.71
N LYS A 13 -9.39 -17.99 -12.97
CA LYS A 13 -10.23 -18.55 -11.93
C LYS A 13 -11.52 -19.15 -12.48
N VAL A 14 -11.81 -20.38 -12.10
CA VAL A 14 -13.03 -21.10 -12.49
C VAL A 14 -14.19 -20.88 -11.50
N VAL A 15 -13.92 -20.43 -10.28
CA VAL A 15 -14.93 -20.25 -9.24
C VAL A 15 -15.79 -18.99 -9.49
N PRO A 16 -17.12 -19.06 -9.40
CA PRO A 16 -18.04 -17.99 -9.80
C PRO A 16 -18.20 -16.88 -8.75
N THR A 17 -17.14 -16.52 -8.01
CA THR A 17 -17.18 -15.34 -7.13
C THR A 17 -16.67 -14.12 -7.92
N PRO A 18 -17.53 -13.14 -8.21
CA PRO A 18 -17.15 -12.00 -9.04
C PRO A 18 -16.14 -11.07 -8.33
N PHE A 19 -16.10 -11.10 -7.00
CA PHE A 19 -15.24 -10.27 -6.18
C PHE A 19 -14.54 -11.09 -5.10
N ILE A 20 -13.34 -10.65 -4.74
CA ILE A 20 -12.63 -11.02 -3.52
C ILE A 20 -12.53 -9.78 -2.62
N HIS A 21 -12.26 -9.97 -1.33
CA HIS A 21 -11.97 -8.87 -0.42
C HIS A 21 -10.46 -8.70 -0.29
N ILE A 22 -9.98 -7.51 -0.63
CA ILE A 22 -8.62 -7.08 -0.34
C ILE A 22 -8.63 -6.43 1.04
N LEU A 23 -7.72 -6.85 1.90
CA LEU A 23 -7.49 -6.23 3.21
C LEU A 23 -6.41 -5.18 3.06
N ASN A 24 -6.71 -3.96 3.50
CA ASN A 24 -5.68 -2.96 3.71
C ASN A 24 -5.07 -3.19 5.09
N ARG A 25 -3.74 -3.20 5.19
CA ARG A 25 -3.01 -3.50 6.42
C ARG A 25 -1.87 -2.49 6.58
N VAL A 26 -1.70 -2.00 7.78
CA VAL A 26 -0.47 -1.32 8.19
C VAL A 26 0.43 -2.34 8.92
N PHE A 27 1.72 -2.33 8.61
CA PHE A 27 2.71 -3.05 9.38
C PHE A 27 3.53 -2.04 10.19
N ILE A 28 3.66 -2.28 11.48
CA ILE A 28 4.49 -1.50 12.39
C ILE A 28 5.76 -2.31 12.61
N VAL A 29 6.90 -1.77 12.18
CA VAL A 29 8.19 -2.43 12.27
C VAL A 29 9.13 -1.55 13.08
N GLN A 30 9.74 -2.13 14.10
CA GLN A 30 10.85 -1.51 14.82
C GLN A 30 12.15 -2.22 14.44
N VAL A 31 13.15 -1.45 14.08
CA VAL A 31 14.43 -1.96 13.59
C VAL A 31 15.59 -1.23 14.28
N ASP A 32 16.61 -2.00 14.67
CA ASP A 32 17.85 -1.44 15.18
C ASP A 32 18.63 -0.76 14.05
N SER A 33 18.97 0.49 14.23
CA SER A 33 19.85 1.26 13.36
C SER A 33 21.07 1.77 14.13
N GLU A 34 22.00 2.40 13.42
CA GLU A 34 23.17 3.06 14.06
C GLU A 34 22.76 4.22 14.96
N GLU A 35 21.61 4.82 14.71
CA GLU A 35 21.05 5.96 15.46
C GLU A 35 20.06 5.52 16.57
N GLY A 36 19.93 4.23 16.83
CA GLY A 36 18.97 3.64 17.77
C GLY A 36 17.81 2.94 17.07
N VAL A 37 16.79 2.60 17.84
CA VAL A 37 15.59 1.94 17.31
C VAL A 37 14.79 2.93 16.46
N LYS A 38 14.45 2.53 15.25
CA LYS A 38 13.58 3.28 14.33
C LYS A 38 12.25 2.59 14.17
N THR A 39 11.18 3.37 14.25
CA THR A 39 9.81 2.90 14.00
C THR A 39 9.39 3.24 12.56
N ILE A 40 9.01 2.24 11.82
CA ILE A 40 8.63 2.35 10.40
C ILE A 40 7.22 1.83 10.22
N LEU A 41 6.34 2.62 9.60
CA LEU A 41 5.03 2.16 9.16
C LEU A 41 5.09 1.78 7.67
N LEU A 42 4.75 0.54 7.37
CA LEU A 42 4.63 0.07 5.99
C LEU A 42 3.15 0.09 5.61
N SER A 43 2.85 0.77 4.51
CA SER A 43 1.51 0.94 3.93
C SER A 43 0.47 1.55 4.90
N PRO A 44 0.79 2.62 5.66
CA PRO A 44 -0.25 3.35 6.40
C PRO A 44 -1.22 3.97 5.40
N SER A 45 -2.50 3.69 5.54
CA SER A 45 -3.51 4.07 4.55
C SER A 45 -4.69 4.78 5.20
N ASP A 46 -5.17 5.81 4.52
CA ASP A 46 -6.38 6.54 4.89
C ASP A 46 -7.54 6.05 4.02
N ALA A 47 -8.51 5.39 4.64
CA ALA A 47 -9.66 4.83 3.94
C ALA A 47 -10.52 5.91 3.25
N GLU A 48 -10.60 7.12 3.83
CA GLU A 48 -11.36 8.23 3.26
C GLU A 48 -10.66 8.82 2.04
N ALA A 49 -9.37 9.10 2.16
CA ALA A 49 -8.58 9.59 1.03
C ALA A 49 -8.49 8.57 -0.11
N ASN A 50 -8.34 7.28 0.21
CA ASN A 50 -8.33 6.21 -0.79
C ASN A 50 -9.65 6.14 -1.57
N ALA A 51 -10.79 6.42 -0.91
CA ALA A 51 -12.10 6.44 -1.55
C ALA A 51 -12.25 7.59 -2.57
N GLU A 52 -11.48 8.65 -2.46
CA GLU A 52 -11.45 9.77 -3.43
C GLU A 52 -10.63 9.45 -4.68
N THR A 53 -9.84 8.37 -4.69
CA THR A 53 -9.17 7.88 -5.90
C THR A 53 -10.21 7.65 -7.00
N PRO A 54 -10.03 8.18 -8.22
CA PRO A 54 -11.08 8.21 -9.24
C PRO A 54 -11.72 6.85 -9.53
N TYR A 55 -10.94 5.78 -9.49
CA TYR A 55 -11.46 4.41 -9.67
C TYR A 55 -12.47 4.04 -8.58
N PHE A 56 -12.13 4.23 -7.32
CA PHE A 56 -13.00 3.88 -6.19
C PHE A 56 -14.18 4.85 -6.09
N LYS A 57 -13.95 6.13 -6.31
CA LYS A 57 -15.00 7.15 -6.33
C LYS A 57 -16.09 6.82 -7.35
N LYS A 58 -15.70 6.51 -8.59
CA LYS A 58 -16.64 6.08 -9.64
C LYS A 58 -17.45 4.83 -9.21
N MET A 59 -16.83 3.92 -8.50
CA MET A 59 -17.49 2.70 -8.03
C MET A 59 -18.48 2.99 -6.89
N ILE A 60 -18.10 3.84 -5.95
CA ILE A 60 -18.95 4.26 -4.82
C ILE A 60 -20.13 5.11 -5.32
N ASP A 61 -19.91 6.04 -6.23
CA ASP A 61 -20.94 6.94 -6.76
C ASP A 61 -22.04 6.18 -7.53
N ARG A 62 -21.75 5.00 -8.08
CA ARG A 62 -22.78 4.12 -8.70
C ARG A 62 -23.85 3.66 -7.71
N ALA A 63 -23.59 3.68 -6.41
CA ALA A 63 -24.56 3.36 -5.39
C ALA A 63 -25.57 4.51 -5.12
N GLY A 64 -25.39 5.68 -5.75
CA GLY A 64 -26.27 6.81 -5.64
C GLY A 64 -26.52 7.27 -4.19
N PRO A 65 -27.79 7.48 -3.79
CA PRO A 65 -28.11 7.93 -2.42
C PRO A 65 -27.65 6.99 -1.31
N LEU A 66 -27.38 5.73 -1.63
CA LEU A 66 -26.95 4.71 -0.66
C LEU A 66 -25.42 4.59 -0.54
N LYS A 67 -24.66 5.46 -1.19
CA LYS A 67 -23.21 5.37 -1.28
C LYS A 67 -22.50 5.25 0.08
N GLU A 68 -22.92 6.01 1.08
CA GLU A 68 -22.32 5.96 2.42
C GLU A 68 -22.62 4.65 3.15
N LEU A 69 -23.83 4.13 3.00
CA LEU A 69 -24.20 2.82 3.54
C LEU A 69 -23.40 1.70 2.87
N VAL A 70 -23.31 1.75 1.55
CA VAL A 70 -22.56 0.79 0.73
C VAL A 70 -21.07 0.82 1.11
N ARG A 71 -20.46 2.01 1.25
CA ARG A 71 -19.07 2.17 1.67
C ARG A 71 -18.80 1.49 3.02
N LYS A 72 -19.60 1.79 4.03
CA LYS A 72 -19.48 1.18 5.36
C LYS A 72 -19.64 -0.34 5.36
N PHE A 73 -20.50 -0.86 4.50
CA PHE A 73 -20.78 -2.30 4.44
C PHE A 73 -19.72 -3.08 3.66
N ILE A 74 -19.22 -2.47 2.58
CA ILE A 74 -18.29 -3.12 1.64
C ILE A 74 -16.83 -2.97 2.08
N ALA A 75 -16.49 -1.85 2.73
CA ALA A 75 -15.13 -1.56 3.19
C ALA A 75 -15.15 -1.03 4.63
N PRO A 76 -15.58 -1.88 5.61
CA PRO A 76 -15.55 -1.46 7.00
C PRO A 76 -14.11 -1.17 7.43
N GLU A 77 -13.92 -0.03 8.06
CA GLU A 77 -12.69 0.26 8.79
C GLU A 77 -12.73 -0.51 10.11
N ILE A 78 -11.70 -1.29 10.37
CA ILE A 78 -11.58 -2.10 11.59
C ILE A 78 -10.83 -1.29 12.65
N ASN A 79 -9.71 -0.70 12.25
CA ASN A 79 -8.87 0.17 13.07
C ASN A 79 -8.29 1.28 12.19
N THR A 80 -8.14 2.46 12.74
CA THR A 80 -7.32 3.52 12.15
C THR A 80 -5.83 3.21 12.32
N VAL A 81 -4.96 3.94 11.66
CA VAL A 81 -3.51 3.83 11.86
C VAL A 81 -3.14 4.25 13.29
N GLU A 82 -3.81 5.27 13.81
CA GLU A 82 -3.67 5.75 15.19
C GLU A 82 -4.06 4.66 16.21
N ASP A 83 -5.18 3.95 15.98
CA ASP A 83 -5.59 2.83 16.82
C ASP A 83 -4.53 1.72 16.84
N CYS A 84 -3.93 1.44 15.67
CA CYS A 84 -2.89 0.41 15.56
C CYS A 84 -1.63 0.81 16.33
N LEU A 85 -1.21 2.08 16.28
CA LEU A 85 -0.08 2.59 17.09
C LEU A 85 -0.39 2.47 18.59
N GLN A 86 -1.57 2.91 19.00
CA GLN A 86 -1.97 2.86 20.41
C GLN A 86 -1.99 1.41 20.96
N GLN A 87 -2.42 0.44 20.16
CA GLN A 87 -2.43 -0.98 20.57
C GLN A 87 -1.04 -1.53 20.91
N VAL A 88 0.02 -0.96 20.36
CA VAL A 88 1.41 -1.35 20.64
C VAL A 88 2.15 -0.33 21.52
N GLY A 89 1.42 0.63 22.09
CA GLY A 89 1.97 1.63 23.01
C GLY A 89 2.81 2.72 22.34
N LEU A 90 2.59 2.96 21.05
CA LEU A 90 3.25 4.01 20.27
C LEU A 90 2.31 5.19 20.02
N THR A 91 2.92 6.34 19.75
CA THR A 91 2.26 7.59 19.37
C THR A 91 2.69 8.03 17.97
N PRO A 92 2.00 8.99 17.33
CA PRO A 92 2.43 9.54 16.06
C PRO A 92 3.85 10.12 16.06
N GLU A 93 4.32 10.63 17.21
CA GLU A 93 5.64 11.20 17.39
C GLU A 93 6.78 10.15 17.37
N ASP A 94 6.42 8.88 17.64
CA ASP A 94 7.37 7.76 17.64
C ASP A 94 7.66 7.22 16.24
N VAL A 95 6.96 7.71 15.21
CA VAL A 95 7.12 7.25 13.83
C VAL A 95 8.26 8.01 13.15
N ASP A 96 9.34 7.29 12.80
CA ASP A 96 10.48 7.84 12.07
C ASP A 96 10.32 7.82 10.57
N TYR A 97 9.70 6.74 10.04
CA TYR A 97 9.51 6.58 8.61
C TYR A 97 8.15 5.99 8.27
N ILE A 98 7.64 6.37 7.10
CA ILE A 98 6.57 5.67 6.42
C ILE A 98 7.07 5.17 5.07
N SER A 99 6.53 4.09 4.57
CA SER A 99 6.84 3.60 3.23
C SER A 99 5.67 2.82 2.63
N TYR A 100 5.62 2.78 1.31
CA TYR A 100 4.63 2.04 0.52
C TYR A 100 5.38 1.30 -0.57
N ASP A 101 4.97 0.10 -0.86
CA ASP A 101 5.51 -0.64 -1.99
C ASP A 101 5.28 0.09 -3.32
N HIS A 102 4.18 0.85 -3.43
CA HIS A 102 3.87 1.79 -4.51
C HIS A 102 2.81 2.81 -4.03
N LEU A 103 2.58 3.86 -4.81
CA LEU A 103 1.78 5.02 -4.37
C LEU A 103 0.34 5.06 -4.91
N HIS A 104 -0.16 3.96 -5.51
CA HIS A 104 -1.57 3.92 -5.91
C HIS A 104 -2.47 4.20 -4.71
N THR A 105 -3.48 5.03 -4.91
CA THR A 105 -4.53 5.36 -3.93
C THR A 105 -4.10 6.14 -2.68
N GLN A 106 -2.81 6.42 -2.51
CA GLN A 106 -2.30 7.02 -1.27
C GLN A 106 -2.35 8.55 -1.29
N ASP A 107 -2.78 9.11 -0.17
CA ASP A 107 -2.63 10.53 0.14
C ASP A 107 -1.57 10.71 1.23
N ILE A 108 -0.39 11.18 0.83
CA ILE A 108 0.75 11.34 1.74
C ILE A 108 0.62 12.55 2.63
N ARG A 109 -0.20 13.54 2.24
CA ARG A 109 -0.38 14.80 2.99
C ARG A 109 -0.97 14.56 4.38
N ARG A 110 -1.86 13.57 4.54
CA ARG A 110 -2.38 13.21 5.85
C ARG A 110 -1.26 12.89 6.84
N TRP A 111 -0.25 12.19 6.37
CA TRP A 111 0.83 11.69 7.23
C TRP A 111 1.94 12.69 7.43
N LEU A 112 2.39 13.34 6.37
CA LEU A 112 3.54 14.24 6.38
C LEU A 112 3.17 15.72 6.34
N GLY A 113 1.91 16.05 6.10
CA GLY A 113 1.44 17.41 5.93
C GLY A 113 1.68 17.99 4.55
N ASP A 114 1.23 19.21 4.39
CA ASP A 114 1.48 20.08 3.24
C ASP A 114 1.77 21.51 3.72
N ALA A 115 1.90 22.45 2.78
CA ALA A 115 2.20 23.85 3.09
C ALA A 115 1.22 24.53 4.06
N ASN A 116 -0.01 24.00 4.21
CA ASN A 116 -1.10 24.63 4.97
C ASN A 116 -1.53 23.79 6.18
N THR A 117 -1.23 22.49 6.18
CA THR A 117 -1.76 21.54 7.16
C THR A 117 -0.64 20.67 7.70
N PRO A 118 -0.43 20.62 9.02
CA PRO A 118 0.54 19.70 9.61
C PRO A 118 0.09 18.23 9.37
N GLY A 119 1.06 17.35 9.12
CA GLY A 119 0.81 15.93 9.03
C GLY A 119 0.63 15.27 10.40
N LEU A 120 0.04 14.08 10.39
CA LEU A 120 -0.17 13.29 11.61
C LEU A 120 1.16 12.88 12.26
N PHE A 121 2.18 12.56 11.45
CA PHE A 121 3.49 12.11 11.93
C PHE A 121 4.52 13.23 11.86
N PRO A 122 4.73 14.00 12.96
CA PRO A 122 5.58 15.19 12.93
C PRO A 122 7.05 14.88 12.62
N ASN A 123 7.53 13.70 12.98
CA ASN A 123 8.94 13.30 12.83
C ASN A 123 9.20 12.41 11.59
N ALA A 124 8.16 11.82 11.01
CA ALA A 124 8.34 10.82 9.96
C ALA A 124 8.81 11.40 8.62
N LYS A 125 9.54 10.58 7.86
CA LYS A 125 9.87 10.82 6.45
C LYS A 125 9.34 9.67 5.59
N LEU A 126 9.01 9.96 4.34
CA LEU A 126 8.65 8.94 3.36
C LEU A 126 9.92 8.30 2.79
N LEU A 127 10.00 6.98 2.86
CA LEU A 127 10.96 6.18 2.08
C LEU A 127 10.25 5.70 0.82
N VAL A 128 10.73 6.10 -0.34
CA VAL A 128 10.09 5.79 -1.63
C VAL A 128 11.13 5.58 -2.71
N MET A 129 10.92 4.63 -3.62
CA MET A 129 11.78 4.50 -4.78
C MET A 129 11.69 5.74 -5.66
N LYS A 130 12.83 6.23 -6.15
CA LYS A 130 12.93 7.42 -6.99
C LYS A 130 12.04 7.31 -8.24
N GLU A 131 11.99 6.13 -8.84
CA GLU A 131 11.13 5.87 -9.99
C GLU A 131 9.65 5.98 -9.65
N GLU A 132 9.24 5.51 -8.45
CA GLU A 132 7.84 5.62 -8.00
C GLU A 132 7.46 7.07 -7.74
N TRP A 133 8.33 7.81 -7.02
CA TRP A 133 8.11 9.23 -6.75
C TRP A 133 8.00 10.04 -8.04
N THR A 134 8.90 9.76 -9.00
CA THR A 134 8.88 10.43 -10.29
C THR A 134 7.61 10.10 -11.07
N ALA A 135 7.24 8.82 -11.18
CA ALA A 135 6.05 8.39 -11.91
C ALA A 135 4.76 8.95 -11.31
N ALA A 136 4.65 8.97 -9.97
CA ALA A 136 3.47 9.48 -9.27
C ALA A 136 3.30 11.02 -9.40
N ASN A 137 4.39 11.75 -9.60
CA ASN A 137 4.34 13.19 -9.85
C ASN A 137 4.10 13.55 -11.35
N PHE A 138 4.35 12.61 -12.27
CA PHE A 138 4.19 12.80 -13.71
C PHE A 138 3.34 11.70 -14.34
N LEU A 139 2.11 11.57 -13.82
CA LEU A 139 1.19 10.51 -14.24
C LEU A 139 0.85 10.60 -15.74
N MET A 140 0.88 9.46 -16.40
CA MET A 140 0.29 9.32 -17.72
C MET A 140 -1.24 9.16 -17.63
N PRO A 141 -2.02 9.60 -18.64
CA PRO A 141 -3.47 9.56 -18.59
C PRO A 141 -4.10 8.22 -18.16
N PRO A 142 -3.60 7.05 -18.58
CA PRO A 142 -4.15 5.76 -18.14
C PRO A 142 -3.98 5.47 -16.64
N GLN A 143 -3.08 6.19 -15.96
CA GLN A 143 -2.77 6.01 -14.55
C GLN A 143 -3.59 6.90 -13.62
N PHE A 144 -4.23 7.96 -14.15
CA PHE A 144 -4.99 8.91 -13.32
C PHE A 144 -6.07 8.27 -12.46
N ASP A 145 -6.68 7.19 -12.93
CA ASP A 145 -7.73 6.50 -12.19
C ASP A 145 -7.23 5.81 -10.91
N TRP A 146 -5.92 5.60 -10.78
CA TRP A 146 -5.33 4.82 -9.70
C TRP A 146 -4.64 5.66 -8.61
N TYR A 147 -4.42 6.95 -8.85
CA TYR A 147 -3.75 7.81 -7.89
C TYR A 147 -4.73 8.76 -7.20
N CYS A 148 -4.52 8.99 -5.90
CA CYS A 148 -5.30 9.96 -5.15
C CYS A 148 -5.05 11.38 -5.73
N PRO A 149 -6.11 12.13 -6.08
CA PRO A 149 -5.93 13.47 -6.63
C PRO A 149 -5.16 14.39 -5.67
N ASN A 150 -4.06 14.94 -6.17
CA ASN A 150 -3.16 15.81 -5.39
C ASN A 150 -2.52 15.15 -4.16
N GLY A 151 -2.56 13.83 -4.04
CA GLY A 151 -2.11 13.11 -2.84
C GLY A 151 -0.65 13.35 -2.44
N LEU A 152 0.17 13.90 -3.34
CA LEU A 152 1.57 14.27 -3.10
C LEU A 152 1.80 15.79 -3.07
N ALA A 153 0.77 16.59 -3.40
CA ALA A 153 0.93 18.03 -3.64
C ALA A 153 1.27 18.79 -2.35
N GLY A 154 2.37 19.52 -2.37
CA GLY A 154 2.79 20.37 -1.26
C GLY A 154 3.43 19.63 -0.08
N VAL A 155 3.66 18.33 -0.19
CA VAL A 155 4.45 17.59 0.81
C VAL A 155 5.87 18.15 0.83
N PRO A 156 6.43 18.51 2.02
CA PRO A 156 7.76 19.10 2.12
C PRO A 156 8.85 18.16 1.56
N GLU A 157 9.73 18.69 0.73
CA GLU A 157 10.78 17.89 0.07
C GLU A 157 11.77 17.26 1.05
N ASP A 158 12.07 17.93 2.15
CA ASP A 158 12.94 17.43 3.22
C ASP A 158 12.34 16.25 3.99
N ARG A 159 11.06 15.97 3.78
CA ARG A 159 10.33 14.82 4.31
C ARG A 159 10.35 13.61 3.35
N ILE A 160 10.99 13.71 2.17
CA ILE A 160 11.01 12.68 1.16
C ILE A 160 12.44 12.15 0.99
N ILE A 161 12.61 10.85 1.21
CA ILE A 161 13.88 10.14 0.97
C ILE A 161 13.67 9.24 -0.24
N GLN A 162 14.26 9.64 -1.36
CA GLN A 162 14.23 8.86 -2.58
C GLN A 162 15.34 7.81 -2.57
N LEU A 163 14.95 6.55 -2.74
CA LEU A 163 15.83 5.39 -2.70
C LEU A 163 16.14 4.93 -4.13
N GLU A 164 17.35 4.41 -4.33
CA GLU A 164 17.81 3.81 -5.60
C GLU A 164 18.28 2.37 -5.33
N GLY A 165 17.73 1.40 -6.06
CA GLY A 165 18.10 -0.02 -5.91
C GLY A 165 17.60 -0.66 -4.62
N ASP A 166 18.25 -1.74 -4.21
CA ASP A 166 17.95 -2.44 -2.97
C ASP A 166 18.62 -1.74 -1.79
N VAL A 167 17.89 -1.56 -0.69
CA VAL A 167 18.35 -0.78 0.46
C VAL A 167 18.10 -1.53 1.77
N MET A 168 19.13 -1.64 2.61
CA MET A 168 18.99 -2.05 4.01
C MET A 168 18.64 -0.84 4.85
N ILE A 169 17.52 -0.87 5.56
CA ILE A 169 17.08 0.22 6.45
C ILE A 169 17.69 0.07 7.85
N GLY A 170 18.05 -1.14 8.21
CA GLY A 170 18.64 -1.47 9.50
C GLY A 170 18.84 -2.96 9.61
N LYS A 171 19.21 -3.45 10.79
CA LYS A 171 19.40 -4.89 10.98
C LYS A 171 18.09 -5.63 10.85
N GLY A 172 17.95 -6.41 9.77
CA GLY A 172 16.79 -7.27 9.55
C GLY A 172 15.63 -6.62 8.76
N LEU A 173 15.79 -5.41 8.20
CA LEU A 173 14.80 -4.84 7.29
C LEU A 173 15.45 -4.35 6.00
N ALA A 174 14.97 -4.86 4.88
CA ALA A 174 15.37 -4.43 3.54
C ALA A 174 14.16 -4.02 2.69
N LEU A 175 14.39 -3.03 1.84
CA LEU A 175 13.51 -2.65 0.74
C LEU A 175 14.16 -3.17 -0.54
N ILE A 176 13.50 -4.10 -1.22
CA ILE A 176 14.02 -4.74 -2.43
C ILE A 176 13.23 -4.19 -3.63
N ARG A 177 13.94 -3.65 -4.58
CA ARG A 177 13.33 -3.11 -5.81
C ARG A 177 12.72 -4.25 -6.63
N THR A 178 11.39 -4.23 -6.78
CA THR A 178 10.61 -5.26 -7.52
C THR A 178 9.65 -4.59 -8.50
N PRO A 179 10.16 -3.94 -9.56
CA PRO A 179 9.33 -3.24 -10.53
C PRO A 179 8.42 -4.23 -11.28
N GLY A 180 7.23 -3.79 -11.62
CA GLY A 180 6.26 -4.61 -12.34
C GLY A 180 4.87 -4.00 -12.28
N HIS A 181 4.23 -4.02 -11.12
CA HIS A 181 2.94 -3.37 -10.90
C HIS A 181 3.03 -1.85 -11.16
N THR A 182 4.05 -1.22 -10.58
CA THR A 182 4.53 0.11 -11.00
C THR A 182 6.02 0.06 -11.32
N VAL A 183 6.57 1.12 -11.91
CA VAL A 183 8.00 1.18 -12.27
C VAL A 183 8.90 1.26 -11.05
N GLY A 184 8.40 1.82 -9.96
CA GLY A 184 9.12 1.98 -8.70
C GLY A 184 8.62 1.06 -7.59
N ASN A 185 7.82 0.03 -7.92
CA ASN A 185 7.38 -0.93 -6.92
C ASN A 185 8.55 -1.59 -6.20
N HIS A 186 8.42 -1.77 -4.90
CA HIS A 186 9.37 -2.50 -4.08
C HIS A 186 8.69 -3.45 -3.10
N SER A 187 9.43 -4.39 -2.58
CA SER A 187 8.99 -5.34 -1.58
C SER A 187 9.70 -5.09 -0.27
N PHE A 188 9.02 -5.31 0.83
CA PHE A 188 9.61 -5.28 2.17
C PHE A 188 10.03 -6.68 2.57
N VAL A 189 11.25 -6.81 3.07
CA VAL A 189 11.79 -8.07 3.60
C VAL A 189 12.24 -7.86 5.02
N ALA A 190 11.55 -8.47 5.97
CA ALA A 190 11.86 -8.38 7.39
C ALA A 190 12.34 -9.74 7.91
N HIS A 191 13.48 -9.75 8.59
CA HIS A 191 13.98 -10.90 9.33
C HIS A 191 13.53 -10.81 10.77
N THR A 192 12.56 -11.63 11.13
CA THR A 192 11.97 -11.69 12.47
C THR A 192 12.44 -12.94 13.22
N PRO A 193 12.21 -13.05 14.54
CA PRO A 193 12.47 -14.29 15.27
C PRO A 193 11.77 -15.53 14.70
N GLU A 194 10.67 -15.32 13.96
CA GLU A 194 9.90 -16.38 13.30
C GLU A 194 10.37 -16.65 11.86
N GLY A 195 11.47 -16.03 11.41
CA GLY A 195 12.05 -16.15 10.08
C GLY A 195 11.76 -14.95 9.18
N LEU A 196 12.04 -15.11 7.88
CA LEU A 196 11.83 -14.06 6.89
C LEU A 196 10.34 -13.86 6.60
N LYS A 197 9.93 -12.60 6.65
CA LYS A 197 8.60 -12.14 6.22
C LYS A 197 8.79 -11.22 5.02
N VAL A 198 8.04 -11.48 3.97
CA VAL A 198 8.06 -10.66 2.76
C VAL A 198 6.66 -10.15 2.49
N THR A 199 6.54 -8.86 2.22
CA THR A 199 5.29 -8.25 1.78
C THR A 199 5.54 -7.35 0.58
N SER A 200 4.63 -7.44 -0.38
CA SER A 200 4.57 -6.57 -1.54
C SER A 200 3.12 -6.56 -2.01
N GLU A 201 2.60 -5.39 -2.30
CA GLU A 201 1.30 -5.26 -2.95
C GLU A 201 1.48 -5.23 -4.46
N ASN A 202 0.63 -5.96 -5.15
CA ASN A 202 0.50 -5.84 -6.59
C ASN A 202 -0.91 -6.28 -6.99
N GLY A 203 -1.37 -5.87 -8.16
CA GLY A 203 -2.75 -6.09 -8.60
C GLY A 203 -3.10 -7.55 -8.90
N VAL A 204 -2.16 -8.49 -8.70
CA VAL A 204 -2.29 -9.91 -9.02
C VAL A 204 -1.98 -10.74 -7.80
N GLY A 205 -2.83 -11.72 -7.49
CA GLY A 205 -2.61 -12.63 -6.37
C GLY A 205 -1.32 -13.45 -6.52
N PRO A 206 -0.57 -13.68 -5.42
CA PRO A 206 0.70 -14.41 -5.48
C PRO A 206 0.58 -15.82 -6.06
N ASP A 207 -0.57 -16.45 -5.91
CA ASP A 207 -0.86 -17.76 -6.52
C ASP A 207 -0.76 -17.76 -8.06
N CYS A 208 -0.86 -16.58 -8.70
CA CYS A 208 -0.72 -16.49 -10.15
C CYS A 208 0.73 -16.61 -10.63
N TYR A 209 1.72 -16.42 -9.74
CA TYR A 209 3.15 -16.58 -10.09
C TYR A 209 3.63 -18.02 -10.01
N ALA A 210 2.93 -18.87 -9.24
CA ALA A 210 3.21 -20.30 -9.12
C ALA A 210 1.89 -21.07 -9.02
N PRO A 211 1.07 -21.05 -10.09
CA PRO A 211 -0.29 -21.59 -10.08
C PRO A 211 -0.35 -23.10 -9.80
N GLU A 212 0.74 -23.84 -10.09
CA GLU A 212 0.88 -25.26 -9.77
C GLU A 212 0.88 -25.55 -8.26
N HIS A 213 1.19 -24.57 -7.43
CA HIS A 213 1.15 -24.68 -5.97
C HIS A 213 -0.11 -24.09 -5.34
N SER A 214 -0.97 -23.49 -6.16
CA SER A 214 -2.18 -22.81 -5.67
C SER A 214 -3.21 -23.79 -5.14
N ARG A 215 -3.82 -23.41 -4.02
CA ARG A 215 -5.03 -24.07 -3.47
C ARG A 215 -6.33 -23.42 -3.96
N ILE A 216 -6.23 -22.36 -4.77
CA ILE A 216 -7.40 -21.70 -5.32
C ILE A 216 -7.99 -22.55 -6.44
N PRO A 217 -9.27 -22.94 -6.35
CA PRO A 217 -9.89 -23.79 -7.34
C PRO A 217 -9.77 -23.22 -8.77
N GLY A 218 -9.29 -24.02 -9.69
CA GLY A 218 -9.14 -23.70 -11.10
C GLY A 218 -7.83 -23.02 -11.49
N LEU A 219 -7.05 -22.46 -10.56
CA LEU A 219 -5.76 -21.86 -10.89
C LEU A 219 -4.74 -22.90 -11.34
N GLN A 220 -4.57 -23.97 -10.57
CA GLN A 220 -3.65 -25.06 -10.90
C GLN A 220 -3.97 -25.70 -12.27
N ALA A 221 -5.25 -25.88 -12.57
CA ALA A 221 -5.68 -26.47 -13.85
C ALA A 221 -5.36 -25.58 -15.07
N ASN A 222 -5.16 -24.30 -14.86
CA ASN A 222 -4.87 -23.32 -15.92
C ASN A 222 -3.38 -22.88 -15.94
N SER A 223 -2.51 -23.56 -15.20
CA SER A 223 -1.06 -23.23 -15.14
C SER A 223 -0.35 -23.27 -16.50
N HIS A 224 -0.87 -24.03 -17.45
CA HIS A 224 -0.34 -24.12 -18.82
C HIS A 224 -0.69 -22.91 -19.71
N LEU A 225 -1.51 -21.98 -19.24
CA LEU A 225 -1.88 -20.76 -19.97
C LEU A 225 -0.89 -19.58 -19.74
N TRP A 226 0.19 -19.80 -19.00
CA TRP A 226 1.24 -18.81 -18.66
C TRP A 226 2.54 -19.08 -19.38
#